data_5aa4de74d0c0d65536e9d21c56e4ac65
#
_entry.id   5aa4de74d0c0d65536e9d21c56e4ac65
#
_cell.length_a   1.000
_cell.length_b   1.000
_cell.length_c   1.000
_cell.angle_alpha   90.00
_cell.angle_beta   90.00
_cell.angle_gamma   90.00
#
_symmetry.space_group_name_H-M   'P 1'
#
loop_
_entity.id
_entity.type
_entity.pdbx_description
1 polymer ?
#
loop_
_entity_poly.entity_id
_entity_poly.type
_entity_poly.pdbx_seq_one_letter_code
_entity_poly.pdbx_strand_id
1 'polypeptide(L)'
;DPAVRPKFDVDVQVSPFSPRKLLGAMGKALPVATSDPKVLNLMSFKAGIRGDAERVSVSNGVMDLDGSKLNISMEAGNFSKPSVTFKCDLDQIDLDRYLPPSSQEKRMEKQPKTAVAQMKKKTDYSSLRKLSVDGTAKIGNLKIKNAKIENVHLKVMGKHGVFDLKPMTLALYQGGLSGHGRFSVQKDVPKTNVQMTLKGVQAGPLFTDVLKKDFLEGNLKANIDLTMTGDDAKQIKKTLNGNGNLLFKDGAIKGVDLAGMINNVQAAFGLAEKAEGTPRTDFTKLDVPFSVKQGLVNTAHTTLISPLIRLTASGTADLVSENLDFRVEPKFVGTFKGQKDTQERSGLMVPVLVTGTFSSPKFSPDLESILKQKIEKSLPDLQKQLLPGDGQKGEPQDIGEQIK
;
A
#
# COMPACT_ATOMS: atom_id res chain seq x y z
N ASP A 1 34.47 16.73 -48.45
CA ASP A 1 33.24 16.92 -49.22
C ASP A 1 32.09 17.26 -48.29
N PRO A 2 31.53 18.46 -48.27
CA PRO A 2 30.44 18.84 -47.39
C PRO A 2 29.13 18.08 -47.66
N ALA A 3 29.06 17.24 -48.67
CA ALA A 3 27.94 16.33 -48.92
C ALA A 3 28.05 15.00 -48.13
N VAL A 4 29.20 14.75 -47.47
CA VAL A 4 29.38 13.57 -46.60
C VAL A 4 28.79 13.91 -45.24
N ARG A 5 27.83 13.08 -44.78
CA ARG A 5 27.17 13.19 -43.45
C ARG A 5 28.21 13.41 -42.35
N PRO A 6 28.15 14.51 -41.59
CA PRO A 6 29.16 14.82 -40.58
C PRO A 6 29.16 13.71 -39.52
N LYS A 7 30.36 13.17 -39.26
CA LYS A 7 30.59 12.21 -38.18
C LYS A 7 31.49 12.84 -37.14
N PHE A 8 31.26 12.54 -35.89
CA PHE A 8 32.13 12.98 -34.80
C PHE A 8 32.42 11.82 -33.84
N ASP A 9 33.58 11.85 -33.24
CA ASP A 9 34.06 10.93 -32.20
C ASP A 9 34.83 11.78 -31.21
N VAL A 10 34.28 11.99 -30.03
CA VAL A 10 34.81 12.91 -29.04
C VAL A 10 34.79 12.31 -27.64
N ASP A 11 35.84 12.48 -26.88
CA ASP A 11 35.87 12.23 -25.46
C ASP A 11 35.50 13.53 -24.73
N VAL A 12 34.43 13.48 -23.97
CA VAL A 12 33.93 14.61 -23.17
C VAL A 12 34.25 14.39 -21.72
N GLN A 13 34.87 15.37 -21.08
CA GLN A 13 35.07 15.41 -19.64
C GLN A 13 34.61 16.76 -19.09
N VAL A 14 33.66 16.74 -18.19
CA VAL A 14 33.19 17.91 -17.48
C VAL A 14 33.64 17.82 -16.02
N SER A 15 34.50 18.75 -15.63
CA SER A 15 34.98 18.85 -14.23
C SER A 15 33.83 19.15 -13.28
N PRO A 16 33.95 18.84 -11.97
CA PRO A 16 32.91 19.07 -11.01
C PRO A 16 32.42 20.54 -11.01
N PHE A 17 31.10 20.71 -11.14
CA PHE A 17 30.44 22.00 -11.10
C PHE A 17 29.08 21.90 -10.38
N SER A 18 28.45 23.06 -10.11
CA SER A 18 27.12 23.11 -9.52
C SER A 18 26.09 23.44 -10.59
N PRO A 19 25.22 22.47 -10.99
CA PRO A 19 24.10 22.74 -11.91
C PRO A 19 23.17 23.84 -11.39
N ARG A 20 22.94 23.88 -10.07
CA ARG A 20 22.12 24.90 -9.42
C ARG A 20 22.70 26.31 -9.60
N LYS A 21 23.98 26.49 -9.35
CA LYS A 21 24.66 27.78 -9.51
C LYS A 21 24.74 28.20 -10.99
N LEU A 22 25.00 27.24 -11.87
CA LEU A 22 25.06 27.48 -13.31
C LEU A 22 23.72 28.00 -13.86
N LEU A 23 22.61 27.32 -13.54
CA LEU A 23 21.28 27.75 -13.95
C LEU A 23 20.93 29.12 -13.36
N GLY A 24 21.25 29.36 -12.10
CA GLY A 24 21.08 30.67 -11.46
C GLY A 24 21.84 31.79 -12.15
N ALA A 25 23.11 31.54 -12.53
CA ALA A 25 23.93 32.51 -13.29
C ALA A 25 23.37 32.80 -14.68
N MET A 26 22.66 31.81 -15.30
CA MET A 26 21.96 31.97 -16.56
C MET A 26 20.58 32.62 -16.44
N GLY A 27 20.16 33.02 -15.21
CA GLY A 27 18.82 33.55 -14.94
C GLY A 27 17.69 32.55 -15.08
N LYS A 28 18.00 31.25 -15.09
CA LYS A 28 17.03 30.16 -15.23
C LYS A 28 16.72 29.53 -13.88
N ALA A 29 15.44 29.36 -13.59
CA ALA A 29 15.00 28.58 -12.42
C ALA A 29 15.28 27.09 -12.67
N LEU A 30 15.49 26.34 -11.58
CA LEU A 30 15.52 24.88 -11.65
C LEU A 30 14.20 24.35 -12.25
N PRO A 31 14.25 23.35 -13.15
CA PRO A 31 13.05 22.78 -13.76
C PRO A 31 12.12 22.10 -12.74
N VAL A 32 12.65 21.70 -11.59
CA VAL A 32 11.92 21.04 -10.51
C VAL A 32 12.32 21.66 -9.16
N ALA A 33 11.33 21.99 -8.33
CA ALA A 33 11.58 22.36 -6.94
C ALA A 33 12.10 21.12 -6.18
N THR A 34 13.17 21.24 -5.43
CA THR A 34 13.75 20.16 -4.62
C THR A 34 13.44 20.36 -3.14
N SER A 35 13.19 19.29 -2.40
CA SER A 35 12.99 19.35 -0.95
C SER A 35 14.28 19.72 -0.22
N ASP A 36 15.44 19.27 -0.71
CA ASP A 36 16.74 19.61 -0.17
C ASP A 36 17.43 20.66 -1.05
N PRO A 37 17.73 21.87 -0.52
CA PRO A 37 18.46 22.91 -1.23
C PRO A 37 19.94 22.53 -1.52
N LYS A 38 20.47 21.49 -0.88
CA LYS A 38 21.86 21.04 -1.06
C LYS A 38 22.06 20.10 -2.25
N VAL A 39 21.00 19.63 -2.91
CA VAL A 39 21.12 18.79 -4.12
C VAL A 39 21.34 19.65 -5.37
N LEU A 40 21.84 19.01 -6.45
CA LEU A 40 22.24 19.64 -7.70
C LEU A 40 23.39 20.66 -7.52
N ASN A 41 24.25 20.40 -6.54
CA ASN A 41 25.38 21.28 -6.24
C ASN A 41 26.73 20.71 -6.69
N LEU A 42 26.81 19.42 -6.91
CA LEU A 42 28.03 18.78 -7.39
C LEU A 42 27.70 17.78 -8.51
N MET A 43 28.15 18.07 -9.72
CA MET A 43 27.97 17.18 -10.86
C MET A 43 29.27 17.14 -11.66
N SER A 44 29.71 15.95 -12.05
CA SER A 44 30.74 15.75 -13.05
C SER A 44 30.30 14.69 -14.05
N PHE A 45 30.86 14.71 -15.24
CA PHE A 45 30.50 13.77 -16.29
C PHE A 45 31.70 13.47 -17.18
N LYS A 46 31.90 12.18 -17.54
CA LYS A 46 32.87 11.73 -18.51
C LYS A 46 32.22 10.71 -19.43
N ALA A 47 32.43 10.81 -20.73
CA ALA A 47 31.99 9.81 -21.70
C ALA A 47 32.69 9.94 -23.04
N GLY A 48 32.79 8.84 -23.77
CA GLY A 48 33.01 8.85 -25.19
C GLY A 48 31.68 9.05 -25.94
N ILE A 49 31.59 10.03 -26.80
CA ILE A 49 30.39 10.33 -27.58
C ILE A 49 30.72 10.22 -29.06
N ARG A 50 30.00 9.34 -29.76
CA ARG A 50 30.15 9.16 -31.21
C ARG A 50 28.78 9.42 -31.87
N GLY A 51 28.84 9.99 -33.05
CA GLY A 51 27.58 10.21 -33.74
C GLY A 51 27.72 10.68 -35.17
N ASP A 52 26.57 10.72 -35.80
CA ASP A 52 26.33 11.28 -37.14
C ASP A 52 24.94 11.96 -37.18
N ALA A 53 24.47 12.33 -38.36
CA ALA A 53 23.17 12.97 -38.53
C ALA A 53 21.97 12.09 -38.10
N GLU A 54 22.14 10.79 -37.97
CA GLU A 54 21.04 9.84 -37.72
C GLU A 54 21.15 9.13 -36.36
N ARG A 55 22.36 9.07 -35.75
CA ARG A 55 22.63 8.32 -34.52
C ARG A 55 23.61 9.06 -33.61
N VAL A 56 23.42 8.87 -32.32
CA VAL A 56 24.38 9.28 -31.28
C VAL A 56 24.52 8.13 -30.29
N SER A 57 25.75 7.79 -29.96
CA SER A 57 26.07 6.80 -28.93
C SER A 57 26.90 7.43 -27.81
N VAL A 58 26.62 7.04 -26.60
CA VAL A 58 27.39 7.36 -25.39
C VAL A 58 28.01 6.06 -24.88
N SER A 59 29.31 5.99 -24.81
CA SER A 59 30.05 4.84 -24.30
C SER A 59 30.86 5.23 -23.07
N ASN A 60 30.98 4.29 -22.11
CA ASN A 60 31.73 4.51 -20.87
C ASN A 60 31.36 5.80 -20.13
N GLY A 61 30.07 6.17 -20.21
CA GLY A 61 29.54 7.34 -19.50
C GLY A 61 29.61 7.11 -18.00
N VAL A 62 30.26 8.02 -17.28
CA VAL A 62 30.30 8.05 -15.82
C VAL A 62 29.83 9.43 -15.39
N MET A 63 28.81 9.49 -14.59
CA MET A 63 28.31 10.71 -13.98
C MET A 63 28.36 10.57 -12.46
N ASP A 64 28.87 11.59 -11.79
CA ASP A 64 28.74 11.75 -10.35
C ASP A 64 27.77 12.91 -10.10
N LEU A 65 26.73 12.66 -9.32
CA LEU A 65 25.72 13.65 -8.95
C LEU A 65 25.50 13.63 -7.44
N ASP A 66 25.99 14.66 -6.74
CA ASP A 66 25.86 14.81 -5.29
C ASP A 66 26.30 13.56 -4.50
N GLY A 67 27.31 12.82 -5.00
CA GLY A 67 27.83 11.59 -4.42
C GLY A 67 27.12 10.31 -4.87
N SER A 68 26.20 10.39 -5.83
CA SER A 68 25.62 9.24 -6.54
C SER A 68 26.38 9.00 -7.83
N LYS A 69 26.88 7.79 -8.06
CA LYS A 69 27.65 7.43 -9.24
C LYS A 69 26.79 6.62 -10.22
N LEU A 70 26.63 7.15 -11.42
CA LEU A 70 25.91 6.54 -12.52
C LEU A 70 26.89 6.13 -13.62
N ASN A 71 26.92 4.84 -13.94
CA ASN A 71 27.52 4.34 -15.17
C ASN A 71 26.44 4.18 -16.23
N ILE A 72 26.66 4.70 -17.43
CA ILE A 72 25.67 4.68 -18.50
C ILE A 72 26.32 4.39 -19.85
N SER A 73 25.66 3.55 -20.64
CA SER A 73 25.87 3.47 -22.08
C SER A 73 24.52 3.59 -22.78
N MET A 74 24.48 4.33 -23.87
CA MET A 74 23.24 4.65 -24.56
C MET A 74 23.49 4.78 -26.06
N GLU A 75 22.54 4.37 -26.86
CA GLU A 75 22.46 4.66 -28.27
C GLU A 75 21.09 5.26 -28.58
N ALA A 76 21.08 6.40 -29.28
CA ALA A 76 19.86 7.05 -29.75
C ALA A 76 19.94 7.24 -31.27
N GLY A 77 18.89 6.90 -31.98
CA GLY A 77 18.84 7.07 -33.44
C GLY A 77 17.43 7.42 -33.90
N ASN A 78 17.31 7.71 -35.20
CA ASN A 78 16.06 8.04 -35.85
C ASN A 78 15.32 9.20 -35.13
N PHE A 79 15.93 10.38 -35.08
CA PHE A 79 15.45 11.53 -34.29
C PHE A 79 14.02 12.03 -34.64
N SER A 80 13.46 11.64 -35.78
CA SER A 80 12.05 11.90 -36.13
C SER A 80 11.06 10.97 -35.40
N LYS A 81 11.49 9.72 -35.16
CA LYS A 81 10.81 8.71 -34.33
C LYS A 81 11.84 8.05 -33.42
N PRO A 82 12.25 8.71 -32.35
CA PRO A 82 13.44 8.34 -31.59
C PRO A 82 13.42 6.87 -31.14
N SER A 83 14.53 6.19 -31.40
CA SER A 83 14.82 4.85 -30.86
C SER A 83 16.00 4.96 -29.91
N VAL A 84 15.80 4.57 -28.67
CA VAL A 84 16.81 4.66 -27.61
C VAL A 84 17.03 3.29 -27.00
N THR A 85 18.31 2.86 -27.00
CA THR A 85 18.74 1.73 -26.19
C THR A 85 19.65 2.22 -25.08
N PHE A 86 19.56 1.68 -23.87
CA PHE A 86 20.43 2.08 -22.78
C PHE A 86 20.71 0.97 -21.76
N LYS A 87 21.87 1.09 -21.11
CA LYS A 87 22.20 0.37 -19.88
C LYS A 87 22.65 1.40 -18.85
N CYS A 88 22.05 1.33 -17.66
CA CYS A 88 22.27 2.26 -16.57
C CYS A 88 22.54 1.48 -15.30
N ASP A 89 23.60 1.85 -14.58
CA ASP A 89 23.98 1.25 -13.30
C ASP A 89 24.29 2.40 -12.33
N LEU A 90 23.39 2.60 -11.37
CA LEU A 90 23.42 3.65 -10.35
C LEU A 90 23.72 3.00 -9.00
N ASP A 91 24.76 3.45 -8.32
CA ASP A 91 25.14 2.91 -7.02
C ASP A 91 24.11 3.22 -5.94
N GLN A 92 23.70 4.48 -5.82
CA GLN A 92 22.72 4.91 -4.83
C GLN A 92 22.04 6.23 -5.23
N ILE A 93 20.79 6.43 -4.75
CA ILE A 93 20.12 7.72 -4.81
C ILE A 93 19.05 7.87 -3.73
N ASP A 94 19.01 9.04 -3.07
CA ASP A 94 17.88 9.46 -2.22
C ASP A 94 16.98 10.42 -3.04
N LEU A 95 15.96 9.86 -3.70
CA LEU A 95 15.04 10.65 -4.53
C LEU A 95 14.20 11.63 -3.71
N ASP A 96 14.01 11.39 -2.41
CA ASP A 96 13.23 12.29 -1.56
C ASP A 96 13.86 13.69 -1.50
N ARG A 97 15.18 13.79 -1.63
CA ARG A 97 15.90 15.06 -1.67
C ARG A 97 15.65 15.87 -2.94
N TYR A 98 15.38 15.18 -4.07
CA TYR A 98 15.18 15.80 -5.40
C TYR A 98 13.71 16.06 -5.73
N LEU A 99 12.78 15.40 -5.02
CA LEU A 99 11.35 15.61 -5.21
C LEU A 99 10.87 16.93 -4.58
N PRO A 100 9.80 17.53 -5.06
CA PRO A 100 9.20 18.69 -4.41
C PRO A 100 8.78 18.37 -2.97
N PRO A 101 8.89 19.34 -2.04
CA PRO A 101 8.40 19.17 -0.67
C PRO A 101 6.93 18.73 -0.67
N SER A 102 6.59 17.80 0.23
CA SER A 102 5.22 17.31 0.36
C SER A 102 4.28 18.45 0.80
N SER A 103 3.00 18.34 0.43
CA SER A 103 1.99 19.36 0.80
C SER A 103 1.78 19.49 2.32
N GLN A 104 2.25 18.52 3.12
CA GLN A 104 2.25 18.59 4.58
C GLN A 104 3.35 19.49 5.12
N GLU A 105 4.54 19.49 4.51
CA GLU A 105 5.64 20.39 4.92
C GLU A 105 5.35 21.86 4.61
N LYS A 106 4.62 22.14 3.54
CA LYS A 106 4.17 23.52 3.19
C LYS A 106 3.16 24.13 4.19
N ARG A 107 2.56 23.35 5.09
CA ARG A 107 1.67 23.87 6.14
C ARG A 107 2.40 24.48 7.32
N MET A 108 3.68 24.23 7.49
CA MET A 108 4.48 24.81 8.59
C MET A 108 5.13 26.16 8.24
N GLU A 109 5.30 26.48 6.95
CA GLU A 109 5.73 27.81 6.54
C GLU A 109 4.52 28.67 6.19
N LYS A 110 4.13 29.55 7.10
CA LYS A 110 3.11 30.59 6.89
C LYS A 110 3.60 31.58 5.85
N GLN A 111 3.11 31.49 4.63
CA GLN A 111 3.12 32.60 3.67
C GLN A 111 1.70 32.95 3.22
N PRO A 112 1.38 34.24 2.99
CA PRO A 112 0.03 34.70 2.71
C PRO A 112 -0.47 34.17 1.37
N LYS A 113 -1.74 33.73 1.37
CA LYS A 113 -2.44 33.18 0.22
C LYS A 113 -2.69 34.26 -0.84
N THR A 114 -1.97 34.20 -1.94
CA THR A 114 -2.51 34.58 -3.24
C THR A 114 -2.47 33.33 -4.11
N ALA A 115 -3.38 32.41 -3.86
CA ALA A 115 -3.57 31.23 -4.70
C ALA A 115 -4.42 31.62 -5.91
N VAL A 116 -3.78 32.12 -6.95
CA VAL A 116 -4.30 31.94 -8.31
C VAL A 116 -4.31 30.44 -8.55
N ALA A 117 -5.49 29.85 -8.70
CA ALA A 117 -5.66 28.47 -9.10
C ALA A 117 -4.98 28.28 -10.47
N GLN A 118 -3.73 27.86 -10.46
CA GLN A 118 -3.07 27.44 -11.69
C GLN A 118 -3.84 26.21 -12.18
N MET A 119 -4.62 26.39 -13.25
CA MET A 119 -5.16 25.27 -14.02
C MET A 119 -4.01 24.32 -14.30
N LYS A 120 -4.07 23.08 -13.74
CA LYS A 120 -3.07 22.06 -14.00
C LYS A 120 -2.98 21.86 -15.51
N LYS A 121 -1.88 22.28 -16.10
CA LYS A 121 -1.63 22.10 -17.53
C LYS A 121 -1.64 20.59 -17.80
N LYS A 122 -2.47 20.16 -18.74
CA LYS A 122 -2.57 18.74 -19.15
C LYS A 122 -1.18 18.28 -19.61
N THR A 123 -0.72 17.15 -19.11
CA THR A 123 0.58 16.59 -19.49
C THR A 123 0.55 16.19 -20.97
N ASP A 124 1.51 16.66 -21.75
CA ASP A 124 1.66 16.27 -23.16
C ASP A 124 2.54 15.02 -23.28
N TYR A 125 1.94 13.95 -23.76
CA TYR A 125 2.60 12.66 -23.98
C TYR A 125 3.01 12.42 -25.44
N SER A 126 2.91 13.41 -26.33
CA SER A 126 3.17 13.26 -27.76
C SER A 126 4.58 12.72 -28.05
N SER A 127 5.59 13.19 -27.32
CA SER A 127 6.97 12.74 -27.45
C SER A 127 7.13 11.27 -27.06
N LEU A 128 6.45 10.81 -26.00
CA LEU A 128 6.48 9.42 -25.58
C LEU A 128 5.78 8.48 -26.57
N ARG A 129 4.77 8.97 -27.30
CA ARG A 129 4.08 8.17 -28.33
C ARG A 129 4.96 7.83 -29.53
N LYS A 130 5.95 8.68 -29.79
CA LYS A 130 6.92 8.49 -30.90
C LYS A 130 8.14 7.69 -30.47
N LEU A 131 8.40 7.58 -29.17
CA LEU A 131 9.60 6.97 -28.61
C LEU A 131 9.54 5.44 -28.68
N SER A 132 10.60 4.84 -29.21
CA SER A 132 10.94 3.45 -28.99
C SER A 132 12.07 3.35 -27.98
N VAL A 133 11.94 2.48 -26.97
CA VAL A 133 12.97 2.32 -25.94
C VAL A 133 13.20 0.84 -25.62
N ASP A 134 14.44 0.43 -25.48
CA ASP A 134 14.87 -0.85 -24.89
C ASP A 134 16.02 -0.57 -23.94
N GLY A 135 15.80 -0.75 -22.66
CA GLY A 135 16.81 -0.39 -21.68
C GLY A 135 16.78 -1.24 -20.43
N THR A 136 17.91 -1.29 -19.77
CA THR A 136 18.06 -1.92 -18.46
C THR A 136 18.61 -0.88 -17.47
N ALA A 137 18.05 -0.90 -16.27
CA ALA A 137 18.53 -0.10 -15.15
C ALA A 137 18.78 -0.98 -13.93
N LYS A 138 19.92 -0.76 -13.29
CA LYS A 138 20.24 -1.30 -11.98
C LYS A 138 20.44 -0.14 -11.02
N ILE A 139 19.93 -0.27 -9.79
CA ILE A 139 20.16 0.71 -8.73
C ILE A 139 20.51 -0.07 -7.46
N GLY A 140 21.67 0.22 -6.88
CA GLY A 140 22.12 -0.42 -5.64
C GLY A 140 21.22 -0.07 -4.47
N ASN A 141 21.20 1.21 -4.08
CA ASN A 141 20.39 1.71 -2.99
C ASN A 141 19.47 2.86 -3.47
N LEU A 142 18.19 2.71 -3.27
CA LEU A 142 17.18 3.70 -3.63
C LEU A 142 16.36 4.06 -2.41
N LYS A 143 16.24 5.36 -2.12
CA LYS A 143 15.26 5.87 -1.17
C LYS A 143 14.23 6.72 -1.89
N ILE A 144 12.94 6.39 -1.71
CA ILE A 144 11.81 7.10 -2.29
C ILE A 144 10.61 7.05 -1.36
N LYS A 145 10.01 8.21 -1.05
CA LYS A 145 8.92 8.36 -0.06
C LYS A 145 9.25 7.65 1.26
N ASN A 146 10.48 7.84 1.71
CA ASN A 146 11.12 7.21 2.85
C ASN A 146 11.30 5.68 2.76
N ALA A 147 10.75 5.00 1.76
CA ALA A 147 11.02 3.58 1.55
C ALA A 147 12.49 3.36 1.20
N LYS A 148 13.13 2.39 1.87
CA LYS A 148 14.49 1.93 1.63
C LYS A 148 14.44 0.69 0.75
N ILE A 149 14.98 0.79 -0.43
CA ILE A 149 14.93 -0.21 -1.49
C ILE A 149 16.37 -0.51 -1.94
N GLU A 150 16.67 -1.77 -2.18
CA GLU A 150 17.97 -2.24 -2.56
C GLU A 150 17.90 -3.12 -3.81
N ASN A 151 19.01 -3.20 -4.53
CA ASN A 151 19.17 -4.14 -5.63
C ASN A 151 18.04 -4.07 -6.67
N VAL A 152 17.68 -2.87 -7.09
CA VAL A 152 16.65 -2.66 -8.12
C VAL A 152 17.20 -3.09 -9.48
N HIS A 153 16.47 -3.98 -10.15
CA HIS A 153 16.71 -4.38 -11.52
C HIS A 153 15.44 -4.17 -12.33
N LEU A 154 15.55 -3.37 -13.38
CA LEU A 154 14.47 -3.03 -14.28
C LEU A 154 14.87 -3.25 -15.72
N LYS A 155 13.98 -3.86 -16.51
CA LYS A 155 14.04 -3.77 -17.97
C LYS A 155 12.81 -3.01 -18.46
N VAL A 156 13.05 -2.03 -19.32
CA VAL A 156 12.03 -1.19 -19.94
C VAL A 156 12.02 -1.45 -21.43
N MET A 157 10.88 -1.80 -21.97
CA MET A 157 10.65 -1.87 -23.42
C MET A 157 9.46 -0.98 -23.76
N GLY A 158 9.64 -0.07 -24.70
CA GLY A 158 8.60 0.89 -25.08
C GLY A 158 8.49 1.07 -26.57
N LYS A 159 7.27 1.13 -27.08
CA LYS A 159 6.98 1.44 -28.49
C LYS A 159 5.54 1.94 -28.62
N HIS A 160 5.34 2.93 -29.53
CA HIS A 160 4.01 3.46 -29.84
C HIS A 160 3.20 3.89 -28.61
N GLY A 161 3.87 4.51 -27.61
CA GLY A 161 3.26 4.99 -26.39
C GLY A 161 2.85 3.89 -25.40
N VAL A 162 3.34 2.66 -25.55
CA VAL A 162 3.19 1.58 -24.57
C VAL A 162 4.57 1.22 -24.05
N PHE A 163 4.73 1.19 -22.72
CA PHE A 163 5.96 0.89 -22.03
C PHE A 163 5.75 -0.27 -21.07
N ASP A 164 6.48 -1.36 -21.28
CA ASP A 164 6.50 -2.53 -20.44
C ASP A 164 7.77 -2.50 -19.56
N LEU A 165 7.58 -2.66 -18.24
CA LEU A 165 8.62 -2.84 -17.24
C LEU A 165 8.64 -4.32 -16.86
N LYS A 166 9.52 -5.11 -17.48
CA LYS A 166 9.60 -6.55 -17.24
C LYS A 166 10.97 -7.12 -17.61
N PRO A 167 11.70 -7.75 -16.67
CA PRO A 167 11.36 -7.90 -15.24
C PRO A 167 11.50 -6.61 -14.46
N MET A 168 10.82 -6.56 -13.31
CA MET A 168 11.05 -5.62 -12.23
C MET A 168 11.31 -6.44 -10.96
N THR A 169 12.49 -6.30 -10.37
CA THR A 169 12.85 -6.96 -9.11
C THR A 169 13.60 -5.97 -8.22
N LEU A 170 13.38 -6.10 -6.92
CA LEU A 170 14.07 -5.30 -5.92
C LEU A 170 14.01 -6.00 -4.55
N ALA A 171 14.92 -5.64 -3.66
CA ALA A 171 14.92 -6.03 -2.25
C ALA A 171 14.44 -4.86 -1.39
N LEU A 172 13.71 -5.16 -0.32
CA LEU A 172 13.26 -4.17 0.65
C LEU A 172 12.92 -4.86 1.99
N TYR A 173 13.36 -4.26 3.09
CA TYR A 173 13.04 -4.70 4.46
C TYR A 173 13.16 -6.22 4.65
N GLN A 174 14.33 -6.79 4.33
CA GLN A 174 14.68 -8.22 4.43
C GLN A 174 13.91 -9.14 3.47
N GLY A 175 12.99 -8.61 2.69
CA GLY A 175 12.23 -9.34 1.68
C GLY A 175 12.54 -8.88 0.27
N GLY A 176 11.71 -9.34 -0.67
CA GLY A 176 11.83 -8.98 -2.08
C GLY A 176 10.49 -8.70 -2.73
N LEU A 177 10.55 -7.89 -3.77
CA LEU A 177 9.45 -7.64 -4.69
C LEU A 177 9.87 -8.08 -6.09
N SER A 178 9.00 -8.81 -6.76
CA SER A 178 9.09 -9.09 -8.19
C SER A 178 7.77 -8.73 -8.86
N GLY A 179 7.83 -8.32 -10.11
CA GLY A 179 6.62 -7.97 -10.83
C GLY A 179 6.87 -7.48 -12.24
N HIS A 180 5.81 -6.97 -12.82
CA HIS A 180 5.84 -6.25 -14.08
C HIS A 180 4.81 -5.13 -14.09
N GLY A 181 5.09 -4.11 -14.88
CA GLY A 181 4.22 -2.97 -15.08
C GLY A 181 4.03 -2.69 -16.57
N ARG A 182 2.87 -2.16 -16.94
CA ARG A 182 2.62 -1.61 -18.26
C ARG A 182 2.05 -0.21 -18.12
N PHE A 183 2.70 0.75 -18.76
CA PHE A 183 2.28 2.13 -18.82
C PHE A 183 1.94 2.50 -20.26
N SER A 184 0.72 2.97 -20.52
CA SER A 184 0.25 3.34 -21.85
C SER A 184 -0.19 4.79 -21.89
N VAL A 185 0.42 5.55 -22.80
CA VAL A 185 0.09 6.93 -23.13
C VAL A 185 -0.46 7.09 -24.54
N GLN A 186 -0.99 6.00 -25.12
CA GLN A 186 -1.64 6.03 -26.44
C GLN A 186 -2.81 7.00 -26.48
N LYS A 187 -3.52 7.14 -25.35
CA LYS A 187 -4.56 8.15 -25.12
C LYS A 187 -3.99 9.31 -24.30
N ASP A 188 -4.72 10.42 -24.27
CA ASP A 188 -4.30 11.62 -23.50
C ASP A 188 -4.28 11.38 -21.99
N VAL A 189 -5.07 10.44 -21.48
CA VAL A 189 -5.04 10.04 -20.10
C VAL A 189 -4.31 8.70 -20.01
N PRO A 190 -3.19 8.61 -19.28
CA PRO A 190 -2.39 7.40 -19.21
C PRO A 190 -3.13 6.29 -18.49
N LYS A 191 -2.87 5.06 -18.92
CA LYS A 191 -3.33 3.83 -18.25
C LYS A 191 -2.13 3.04 -17.74
N THR A 192 -2.19 2.61 -16.48
CA THR A 192 -1.15 1.81 -15.84
C THR A 192 -1.74 0.50 -15.34
N ASN A 193 -1.07 -0.61 -15.62
CA ASN A 193 -1.34 -1.93 -15.05
C ASN A 193 -0.09 -2.36 -14.31
N VAL A 194 -0.25 -2.92 -13.10
CA VAL A 194 0.87 -3.37 -12.28
C VAL A 194 0.51 -4.72 -11.66
N GLN A 195 1.38 -5.69 -11.82
CA GLN A 195 1.31 -6.97 -11.12
C GLN A 195 2.57 -7.15 -10.28
N MET A 196 2.38 -7.43 -8.99
CA MET A 196 3.48 -7.50 -8.03
C MET A 196 3.30 -8.69 -7.09
N THR A 197 4.41 -9.32 -6.77
CA THR A 197 4.52 -10.33 -5.72
C THR A 197 5.56 -9.88 -4.70
N LEU A 198 5.18 -9.77 -3.45
CA LEU A 198 6.07 -9.52 -2.32
C LEU A 198 6.31 -10.83 -1.57
N LYS A 199 7.55 -11.04 -1.10
CA LYS A 199 7.93 -12.23 -0.34
C LYS A 199 8.85 -11.85 0.81
N GLY A 200 8.45 -12.13 2.03
CA GLY A 200 9.31 -12.02 3.21
C GLY A 200 9.58 -10.59 3.68
N VAL A 201 8.76 -9.62 3.30
CA VAL A 201 8.97 -8.21 3.65
C VAL A 201 8.56 -7.97 5.11
N GLN A 202 9.43 -7.36 5.91
CA GLN A 202 9.10 -6.96 7.27
C GLN A 202 8.18 -5.75 7.26
N ALA A 203 6.91 -5.96 7.64
CA ALA A 203 5.85 -4.95 7.55
C ALA A 203 6.06 -3.77 8.51
N GLY A 204 6.52 -4.01 9.73
CA GLY A 204 6.71 -2.97 10.74
C GLY A 204 7.63 -1.84 10.27
N PRO A 205 8.90 -2.13 9.93
CA PRO A 205 9.81 -1.12 9.39
C PRO A 205 9.30 -0.45 8.09
N LEU A 206 8.66 -1.21 7.20
CA LEU A 206 8.06 -0.67 5.97
C LEU A 206 7.00 0.39 6.29
N PHE A 207 6.04 0.08 7.18
CA PHE A 207 4.97 1.01 7.54
C PHE A 207 5.48 2.20 8.33
N THR A 208 6.46 1.99 9.21
CA THR A 208 7.11 3.08 9.95
C THR A 208 7.79 4.06 9.01
N ASP A 209 8.54 3.57 8.03
CA ASP A 209 9.25 4.43 7.09
C ASP A 209 8.28 5.14 6.12
N VAL A 210 7.34 4.41 5.49
CA VAL A 210 6.47 4.92 4.42
C VAL A 210 5.25 5.68 4.95
N LEU A 211 4.60 5.14 5.99
CA LEU A 211 3.34 5.68 6.52
C LEU A 211 3.56 6.52 7.77
N LYS A 212 4.77 6.52 8.35
CA LYS A 212 5.09 7.15 9.65
C LYS A 212 4.20 6.63 10.78
N LYS A 213 3.79 5.37 10.68
CA LYS A 213 2.91 4.70 11.64
C LYS A 213 3.42 3.29 11.92
N ASP A 214 3.52 2.96 13.20
CA ASP A 214 3.91 1.64 13.69
C ASP A 214 2.67 0.93 14.26
N PHE A 215 1.81 0.41 13.38
CA PHE A 215 0.54 -0.19 13.77
C PHE A 215 0.43 -1.69 13.46
N LEU A 216 1.31 -2.22 12.61
CA LEU A 216 1.26 -3.62 12.17
C LEU A 216 2.66 -4.16 11.93
N GLU A 217 2.99 -5.25 12.58
CA GLU A 217 4.22 -6.03 12.43
C GLU A 217 3.92 -7.38 11.77
N GLY A 218 4.97 -8.00 11.25
CA GLY A 218 4.91 -9.36 10.73
C GLY A 218 5.62 -9.50 9.38
N ASN A 219 5.80 -10.75 8.97
CA ASN A 219 6.40 -11.10 7.69
C ASN A 219 5.32 -11.09 6.60
N LEU A 220 5.41 -10.11 5.69
CA LEU A 220 4.44 -9.89 4.62
C LEU A 220 4.78 -10.70 3.37
N LYS A 221 3.80 -11.45 2.87
CA LYS A 221 3.70 -11.95 1.50
C LYS A 221 2.49 -11.32 0.84
N ALA A 222 2.62 -10.90 -0.42
CA ALA A 222 1.49 -10.31 -1.14
C ALA A 222 1.51 -10.67 -2.61
N ASN A 223 0.32 -10.81 -3.19
CA ASN A 223 0.09 -10.82 -4.63
C ASN A 223 -0.91 -9.73 -4.96
N ILE A 224 -0.57 -8.86 -5.89
CA ILE A 224 -1.33 -7.65 -6.18
C ILE A 224 -1.42 -7.48 -7.69
N ASP A 225 -2.64 -7.29 -8.21
CA ASP A 225 -2.92 -6.96 -9.60
C ASP A 225 -3.81 -5.73 -9.65
N LEU A 226 -3.28 -4.62 -10.15
CA LEU A 226 -3.94 -3.33 -10.15
C LEU A 226 -3.92 -2.68 -11.52
N THR A 227 -5.01 -2.01 -11.86
CA THR A 227 -5.15 -1.15 -13.04
C THR A 227 -5.64 0.22 -12.59
N MET A 228 -5.04 1.28 -13.16
CA MET A 228 -5.41 2.64 -12.86
C MET A 228 -5.28 3.53 -14.10
N THR A 229 -6.02 4.63 -14.10
CA THR A 229 -6.02 5.62 -15.19
C THR A 229 -5.83 7.00 -14.59
N GLY A 230 -4.93 7.79 -15.18
CA GLY A 230 -4.60 9.13 -14.71
C GLY A 230 -3.12 9.30 -14.39
N ASP A 231 -2.70 10.52 -14.18
CA ASP A 231 -1.33 10.96 -13.87
C ASP A 231 -1.24 11.77 -12.56
N ASP A 232 -2.36 12.00 -11.89
CA ASP A 232 -2.38 12.60 -10.57
C ASP A 232 -2.98 11.65 -9.51
N ALA A 233 -2.57 11.84 -8.25
CA ALA A 233 -2.93 10.96 -7.14
C ALA A 233 -4.44 10.84 -6.94
N LYS A 234 -5.22 11.90 -7.18
CA LYS A 234 -6.68 11.89 -7.00
C LYS A 234 -7.37 11.08 -8.10
N GLN A 235 -6.92 11.23 -9.35
CA GLN A 235 -7.43 10.43 -10.48
C GLN A 235 -7.05 8.96 -10.30
N ILE A 236 -5.80 8.67 -9.95
CA ILE A 236 -5.32 7.32 -9.68
C ILE A 236 -6.16 6.66 -8.60
N LYS A 237 -6.39 7.30 -7.44
CA LYS A 237 -7.25 6.76 -6.37
C LYS A 237 -8.67 6.46 -6.89
N LYS A 238 -9.29 7.37 -7.65
CA LYS A 238 -10.66 7.21 -8.18
C LYS A 238 -10.82 6.13 -9.24
N THR A 239 -9.76 5.83 -9.97
CA THR A 239 -9.80 4.89 -11.11
C THR A 239 -9.11 3.57 -10.79
N LEU A 240 -8.65 3.39 -9.55
CA LEU A 240 -7.98 2.18 -9.12
C LEU A 240 -8.96 1.01 -9.11
N ASN A 241 -8.59 -0.05 -9.84
CA ASN A 241 -9.32 -1.32 -9.88
C ASN A 241 -8.33 -2.47 -9.77
N GLY A 242 -8.80 -3.61 -9.27
CA GLY A 242 -8.01 -4.82 -9.22
C GLY A 242 -8.30 -5.67 -8.01
N ASN A 243 -7.37 -6.51 -7.65
CA ASN A 243 -7.48 -7.42 -6.53
C ASN A 243 -6.09 -7.78 -5.99
N GLY A 244 -6.08 -8.40 -4.85
CA GLY A 244 -4.86 -8.92 -4.26
C GLY A 244 -5.12 -9.69 -2.99
N ASN A 245 -4.03 -10.20 -2.44
CA ASN A 245 -4.02 -10.82 -1.13
C ASN A 245 -2.78 -10.36 -0.36
N LEU A 246 -2.97 -9.95 0.90
CA LEU A 246 -1.90 -9.65 1.84
C LEU A 246 -1.91 -10.71 2.92
N LEU A 247 -0.80 -11.43 3.07
CA LEU A 247 -0.63 -12.45 4.09
C LEU A 247 0.51 -12.03 5.03
N PHE A 248 0.16 -11.70 6.26
CA PHE A 248 1.13 -11.43 7.33
C PHE A 248 1.27 -12.68 8.21
N LYS A 249 2.50 -13.04 8.54
CA LYS A 249 2.81 -14.14 9.46
C LYS A 249 3.62 -13.61 10.65
N ASP A 250 3.39 -14.24 11.80
CA ASP A 250 4.16 -14.03 13.03
C ASP A 250 4.34 -12.53 13.34
N GLY A 251 3.22 -11.88 13.63
CA GLY A 251 3.16 -10.44 13.81
C GLY A 251 2.22 -9.98 14.90
N ALA A 252 1.99 -8.68 14.93
CA ALA A 252 1.09 -8.03 15.88
C ALA A 252 0.41 -6.78 15.30
N ILE A 253 -0.84 -6.56 15.69
CA ILE A 253 -1.54 -5.27 15.53
C ILE A 253 -1.29 -4.47 16.82
N LYS A 254 -0.65 -3.31 16.67
CA LYS A 254 -0.33 -2.41 17.79
C LYS A 254 -1.43 -1.35 17.97
N GLY A 255 -1.66 -0.93 19.20
CA GLY A 255 -2.68 0.05 19.52
C GLY A 255 -4.10 -0.51 19.62
N VAL A 256 -4.27 -1.83 19.43
CA VAL A 256 -5.55 -2.52 19.55
C VAL A 256 -5.35 -3.80 20.35
N ASP A 257 -6.02 -3.92 21.48
CA ASP A 257 -6.12 -5.15 22.28
C ASP A 257 -7.51 -5.75 22.10
N LEU A 258 -7.66 -6.60 21.09
CA LEU A 258 -8.93 -7.26 20.80
C LEU A 258 -9.37 -8.19 21.95
N ALA A 259 -8.43 -8.85 22.61
CA ALA A 259 -8.73 -9.71 23.75
C ALA A 259 -9.24 -8.89 24.94
N GLY A 260 -8.54 -7.80 25.26
CA GLY A 260 -8.92 -6.88 26.34
C GLY A 260 -10.24 -6.15 26.05
N MET A 261 -10.50 -5.77 24.80
CA MET A 261 -11.80 -5.17 24.43
C MET A 261 -12.96 -6.11 24.68
N ILE A 262 -12.83 -7.39 24.34
CA ILE A 262 -13.85 -8.40 24.56
C ILE A 262 -14.01 -8.66 26.06
N ASN A 263 -12.91 -8.81 26.80
CA ASN A 263 -12.94 -9.00 28.25
C ASN A 263 -13.58 -7.79 28.96
N ASN A 264 -13.31 -6.57 28.53
CA ASN A 264 -13.91 -5.36 29.10
C ASN A 264 -15.42 -5.28 28.86
N VAL A 265 -15.91 -5.70 27.68
CA VAL A 265 -17.35 -5.81 27.44
C VAL A 265 -17.97 -6.90 28.33
N GLN A 266 -17.33 -8.04 28.46
CA GLN A 266 -17.78 -9.11 29.38
C GLN A 266 -17.76 -8.65 30.84
N ALA A 267 -16.73 -7.87 31.25
CA ALA A 267 -16.65 -7.29 32.59
C ALA A 267 -17.78 -6.29 32.87
N ALA A 268 -18.16 -5.48 31.87
CA ALA A 268 -19.31 -4.58 31.97
C ALA A 268 -20.64 -5.31 32.21
N PHE A 269 -20.73 -6.59 31.80
CA PHE A 269 -21.86 -7.48 32.08
C PHE A 269 -21.63 -8.41 33.29
N GLY A 270 -20.58 -8.18 34.09
CA GLY A 270 -20.25 -9.01 35.27
C GLY A 270 -19.68 -10.40 34.95
N LEU A 271 -19.16 -10.61 33.75
CA LEU A 271 -18.71 -11.91 33.24
C LEU A 271 -17.18 -12.11 33.27
N ALA A 272 -16.39 -11.05 33.46
CA ALA A 272 -14.93 -11.10 33.50
C ALA A 272 -14.31 -9.92 34.26
N GLU A 273 -13.02 -10.02 34.62
CA GLU A 273 -12.24 -8.91 35.17
C GLU A 273 -11.71 -8.00 34.06
N LYS A 274 -11.49 -6.70 34.37
CA LYS A 274 -10.93 -5.72 33.44
C LYS A 274 -9.50 -6.11 33.03
N ALA A 275 -9.20 -6.12 31.74
CA ALA A 275 -7.84 -6.33 31.26
C ALA A 275 -7.00 -5.04 31.37
N GLU A 276 -5.78 -5.17 31.91
CA GLU A 276 -4.77 -4.12 31.97
C GLU A 276 -3.58 -4.50 31.07
N GLY A 277 -3.04 -3.55 30.29
CA GLY A 277 -1.86 -3.76 29.46
C GLY A 277 -1.71 -2.78 28.31
N THR A 278 -0.57 -2.84 27.61
CA THR A 278 -0.35 -2.07 26.37
C THR A 278 -1.20 -2.67 25.25
N PRO A 279 -2.06 -1.89 24.59
CA PRO A 279 -2.95 -2.41 23.55
C PRO A 279 -2.16 -3.08 22.42
N ARG A 280 -2.26 -4.40 22.31
CA ARG A 280 -1.57 -5.22 21.29
C ARG A 280 -2.34 -6.50 21.04
N THR A 281 -2.44 -6.91 19.79
CA THR A 281 -2.99 -8.20 19.38
C THR A 281 -1.95 -8.98 18.59
N ASP A 282 -1.33 -10.00 19.19
CA ASP A 282 -0.41 -10.89 18.52
C ASP A 282 -1.16 -11.91 17.66
N PHE A 283 -0.57 -12.27 16.51
CA PHE A 283 -1.13 -13.27 15.62
C PHE A 283 -0.04 -14.13 14.95
N THR A 284 -0.39 -15.36 14.63
CA THR A 284 0.43 -16.24 13.80
C THR A 284 0.15 -16.05 12.31
N LYS A 285 -1.08 -15.67 11.97
CA LYS A 285 -1.53 -15.41 10.58
C LYS A 285 -2.58 -14.30 10.55
N LEU A 286 -2.39 -13.35 9.64
CA LEU A 286 -3.40 -12.39 9.20
C LEU A 286 -3.46 -12.45 7.67
N ASP A 287 -4.61 -12.87 7.14
CA ASP A 287 -4.86 -13.07 5.71
C ASP A 287 -5.93 -12.10 5.24
N VAL A 288 -5.58 -11.22 4.31
CA VAL A 288 -6.42 -10.10 3.86
C VAL A 288 -6.58 -10.17 2.33
N PRO A 289 -7.49 -11.02 1.83
CA PRO A 289 -7.89 -10.95 0.43
C PRO A 289 -8.72 -9.67 0.20
N PHE A 290 -8.44 -8.98 -0.90
CA PHE A 290 -9.17 -7.76 -1.22
C PHE A 290 -9.45 -7.62 -2.72
N SER A 291 -10.49 -6.86 -3.03
CA SER A 291 -10.77 -6.31 -4.35
C SER A 291 -10.87 -4.79 -4.28
N VAL A 292 -10.55 -4.13 -5.37
CA VAL A 292 -10.69 -2.67 -5.48
C VAL A 292 -11.53 -2.36 -6.71
N LYS A 293 -12.53 -1.51 -6.55
CA LYS A 293 -13.35 -1.00 -7.65
C LYS A 293 -13.51 0.51 -7.51
N GLN A 294 -12.95 1.26 -8.47
CA GLN A 294 -13.00 2.73 -8.48
C GLN A 294 -12.52 3.37 -7.16
N GLY A 295 -11.46 2.80 -6.58
CA GLY A 295 -10.89 3.27 -5.32
C GLY A 295 -11.58 2.78 -4.05
N LEU A 296 -12.70 2.09 -4.15
CA LEU A 296 -13.33 1.41 -3.01
C LEU A 296 -12.71 0.01 -2.86
N VAL A 297 -11.96 -0.17 -1.80
CA VAL A 297 -11.40 -1.47 -1.39
C VAL A 297 -12.47 -2.24 -0.64
N ASN A 298 -12.66 -3.50 -0.98
CA ASN A 298 -13.58 -4.42 -0.29
C ASN A 298 -12.82 -5.67 0.13
N THR A 299 -13.05 -6.14 1.34
CA THR A 299 -12.68 -7.48 1.81
C THR A 299 -13.88 -8.18 2.43
N ALA A 300 -14.16 -9.37 1.96
CA ALA A 300 -15.27 -10.19 2.48
C ALA A 300 -14.82 -11.23 3.52
N HIS A 301 -13.55 -11.61 3.51
CA HIS A 301 -13.04 -12.76 4.27
C HIS A 301 -11.63 -12.53 4.81
N THR A 302 -11.38 -11.39 5.43
CA THR A 302 -10.15 -11.22 6.21
C THR A 302 -10.18 -12.18 7.41
N THR A 303 -9.09 -12.91 7.64
CA THR A 303 -8.97 -13.83 8.77
C THR A 303 -7.73 -13.55 9.58
N LEU A 304 -7.85 -13.57 10.90
CA LEU A 304 -6.72 -13.50 11.83
C LEU A 304 -6.73 -14.70 12.75
N ILE A 305 -5.55 -15.30 12.91
CA ILE A 305 -5.31 -16.43 13.81
C ILE A 305 -4.33 -15.97 14.88
N SER A 306 -4.82 -15.88 16.11
CA SER A 306 -4.05 -15.62 17.31
C SER A 306 -4.08 -16.85 18.24
N PRO A 307 -3.17 -17.00 19.21
CA PRO A 307 -3.23 -18.08 20.18
C PRO A 307 -4.58 -18.20 20.89
N LEU A 308 -5.19 -17.08 21.23
CA LEU A 308 -6.45 -17.01 21.98
C LEU A 308 -7.68 -16.69 21.14
N ILE A 309 -7.50 -16.13 19.94
CA ILE A 309 -8.58 -15.56 19.15
C ILE A 309 -8.51 -16.05 17.71
N ARG A 310 -9.65 -16.37 17.14
CA ARG A 310 -9.91 -16.42 15.71
C ARG A 310 -10.78 -15.24 15.37
N LEU A 311 -10.44 -14.56 14.27
CA LEU A 311 -11.17 -13.37 13.87
C LEU A 311 -11.50 -13.47 12.39
N THR A 312 -12.72 -13.11 12.04
CA THR A 312 -13.11 -12.78 10.66
C THR A 312 -13.45 -11.30 10.59
N ALA A 313 -13.11 -10.69 9.46
CA ALA A 313 -13.51 -9.30 9.20
C ALA A 313 -13.96 -9.15 7.75
N SER A 314 -14.95 -8.30 7.58
CA SER A 314 -15.46 -7.86 6.28
C SER A 314 -15.73 -6.38 6.30
N GLY A 315 -15.72 -5.75 5.13
CA GLY A 315 -15.99 -4.32 5.07
C GLY A 315 -15.30 -3.62 3.92
N THR A 316 -15.33 -2.31 3.97
CA THR A 316 -14.82 -1.45 2.91
C THR A 316 -13.89 -0.35 3.43
N ALA A 317 -12.98 0.09 2.55
CA ALA A 317 -12.13 1.26 2.76
C ALA A 317 -12.13 2.10 1.48
N ASP A 318 -12.59 3.33 1.57
CA ASP A 318 -12.60 4.27 0.44
C ASP A 318 -11.28 5.05 0.40
N LEU A 319 -10.49 4.82 -0.64
CA LEU A 319 -9.19 5.51 -0.82
C LEU A 319 -9.33 7.00 -1.15
N VAL A 320 -10.51 7.45 -1.57
CA VAL A 320 -10.76 8.84 -1.97
C VAL A 320 -11.20 9.68 -0.77
N SER A 321 -12.22 9.21 -0.05
CA SER A 321 -12.72 9.86 1.18
C SER A 321 -11.92 9.50 2.42
N GLU A 322 -11.08 8.44 2.32
CA GLU A 322 -10.29 7.86 3.41
C GLU A 322 -11.13 7.26 4.54
N ASN A 323 -12.40 6.97 4.28
CA ASN A 323 -13.32 6.37 5.24
C ASN A 323 -13.12 4.86 5.36
N LEU A 324 -13.36 4.36 6.57
CA LEU A 324 -13.37 2.95 6.95
C LEU A 324 -14.78 2.53 7.36
N ASP A 325 -15.18 1.34 6.96
CA ASP A 325 -16.41 0.68 7.39
C ASP A 325 -16.16 -0.83 7.42
N PHE A 326 -15.73 -1.34 8.59
CA PHE A 326 -15.45 -2.76 8.80
C PHE A 326 -16.22 -3.29 9.99
N ARG A 327 -16.63 -4.55 9.84
CA ARG A 327 -17.15 -5.39 10.90
C ARG A 327 -16.15 -6.49 11.18
N VAL A 328 -15.73 -6.59 12.43
CA VAL A 328 -14.74 -7.53 12.93
C VAL A 328 -15.44 -8.47 13.91
N GLU A 329 -15.39 -9.77 13.67
CA GLU A 329 -16.05 -10.81 14.45
C GLU A 329 -15.02 -11.71 15.13
N PRO A 330 -14.56 -11.37 16.33
CA PRO A 330 -13.63 -12.18 17.10
C PRO A 330 -14.35 -13.36 17.77
N LYS A 331 -13.69 -14.54 17.77
CA LYS A 331 -14.14 -15.74 18.44
C LYS A 331 -13.02 -16.29 19.31
N PHE A 332 -13.27 -16.52 20.60
CA PHE A 332 -12.32 -17.20 21.48
C PHE A 332 -12.20 -18.69 21.12
N VAL A 333 -10.98 -19.22 21.18
CA VAL A 333 -10.66 -20.63 20.89
C VAL A 333 -10.12 -21.36 22.11
N GLY A 334 -10.05 -20.73 23.27
CA GLY A 334 -9.58 -21.31 24.52
C GLY A 334 -10.69 -21.44 25.54
N THR A 335 -10.75 -22.58 26.24
CA THR A 335 -11.51 -22.70 27.48
C THR A 335 -10.67 -22.03 28.57
N PHE A 336 -11.11 -20.90 29.10
CA PHE A 336 -10.64 -20.39 30.38
C PHE A 336 -11.18 -21.31 31.49
N LYS A 337 -10.63 -22.49 31.63
CA LYS A 337 -10.83 -23.28 32.84
C LYS A 337 -9.86 -22.76 33.90
N GLY A 338 -10.31 -21.81 34.70
CA GLY A 338 -9.76 -21.64 36.05
C GLY A 338 -9.98 -22.96 36.81
N GLN A 339 -9.06 -23.36 37.70
CA GLN A 339 -9.09 -24.63 38.43
C GLN A 339 -10.38 -24.91 39.25
N LYS A 340 -11.42 -24.05 39.16
CA LYS A 340 -12.71 -24.17 39.87
C LYS A 340 -13.94 -23.85 39.03
N ASP A 341 -13.84 -23.69 37.71
CA ASP A 341 -14.98 -23.31 36.86
C ASP A 341 -15.63 -24.57 36.27
N THR A 342 -16.85 -24.88 36.72
CA THR A 342 -17.70 -26.00 36.26
C THR A 342 -18.62 -25.63 35.09
N GLN A 343 -18.62 -24.39 34.60
CA GLN A 343 -19.43 -23.96 33.47
C GLN A 343 -18.58 -23.73 32.21
N GLU A 344 -18.96 -24.37 31.11
CA GLU A 344 -18.50 -24.02 29.78
C GLU A 344 -18.95 -22.60 29.48
N ARG A 345 -18.04 -21.63 29.59
CA ARG A 345 -18.28 -20.27 29.11
C ARG A 345 -18.22 -20.29 27.60
N SER A 346 -19.33 -20.58 26.93
CA SER A 346 -19.50 -20.28 25.53
C SER A 346 -19.45 -18.76 25.38
N GLY A 347 -18.27 -18.22 25.03
CA GLY A 347 -18.02 -16.78 24.99
C GLY A 347 -19.05 -16.06 24.12
N LEU A 348 -19.63 -15.02 24.67
CA LEU A 348 -20.47 -14.11 23.92
C LEU A 348 -19.60 -13.51 22.81
N MET A 349 -19.96 -13.71 21.54
CA MET A 349 -19.30 -13.08 20.42
C MET A 349 -19.66 -11.58 20.44
N VAL A 350 -18.64 -10.73 20.59
CA VAL A 350 -18.81 -9.27 20.56
C VAL A 350 -18.21 -8.74 19.27
N PRO A 351 -19.01 -8.52 18.22
CA PRO A 351 -18.51 -7.91 17.02
C PRO A 351 -18.05 -6.48 17.29
N VAL A 352 -16.98 -6.05 16.62
CA VAL A 352 -16.39 -4.72 16.72
C VAL A 352 -16.56 -4.02 15.37
N LEU A 353 -17.12 -2.83 15.38
CA LEU A 353 -17.20 -1.95 14.23
C LEU A 353 -15.94 -1.06 14.18
N VAL A 354 -15.31 -1.00 13.01
CA VAL A 354 -14.17 -0.11 12.74
C VAL A 354 -14.61 0.92 11.71
N THR A 355 -14.81 2.14 12.17
CA THR A 355 -15.29 3.28 11.38
C THR A 355 -14.29 4.45 11.42
N GLY A 356 -14.65 5.62 10.91
CA GLY A 356 -13.80 6.79 10.87
C GLY A 356 -12.88 6.81 9.66
N THR A 357 -11.64 7.31 9.80
CA THR A 357 -10.71 7.47 8.68
C THR A 357 -9.40 6.71 8.92
N PHE A 358 -8.58 6.55 7.85
CA PHE A 358 -7.24 5.93 7.96
C PHE A 358 -6.32 6.63 9.00
N SER A 359 -6.51 7.94 9.18
CA SER A 359 -5.73 8.72 10.14
C SER A 359 -6.29 8.66 11.56
N SER A 360 -7.61 8.41 11.70
CA SER A 360 -8.32 8.38 12.98
C SER A 360 -9.38 7.27 12.97
N PRO A 361 -8.98 6.00 13.03
CA PRO A 361 -9.91 4.89 13.11
C PRO A 361 -10.62 4.90 14.48
N LYS A 362 -11.91 4.54 14.47
CA LYS A 362 -12.75 4.42 15.67
C LYS A 362 -13.18 2.97 15.81
N PHE A 363 -13.06 2.45 17.02
CA PHE A 363 -13.45 1.08 17.37
C PHE A 363 -14.62 1.14 18.35
N SER A 364 -15.70 0.43 18.06
CA SER A 364 -16.88 0.35 18.94
C SER A 364 -17.48 -1.06 18.92
N PRO A 365 -17.98 -1.58 20.05
CA PRO A 365 -18.72 -2.84 20.05
C PRO A 365 -20.04 -2.66 19.28
N ASP A 366 -20.45 -3.69 18.54
CA ASP A 366 -21.73 -3.77 17.87
C ASP A 366 -22.82 -4.22 18.86
N LEU A 367 -23.35 -3.26 19.61
CA LEU A 367 -24.35 -3.52 20.65
C LEU A 367 -25.66 -4.07 20.08
N GLU A 368 -26.05 -3.68 18.87
CA GLU A 368 -27.27 -4.17 18.22
C GLU A 368 -27.21 -5.67 17.98
N SER A 369 -26.07 -6.16 17.47
CA SER A 369 -25.88 -7.59 17.28
C SER A 369 -25.82 -8.39 18.57
N ILE A 370 -25.28 -7.80 19.66
CA ILE A 370 -25.28 -8.42 20.97
C ILE A 370 -26.69 -8.58 21.51
N LEU A 371 -27.52 -7.56 21.38
CA LEU A 371 -28.92 -7.59 21.79
C LEU A 371 -29.72 -8.64 21.00
N LYS A 372 -29.55 -8.70 19.67
CA LYS A 372 -30.19 -9.73 18.82
C LYS A 372 -29.79 -11.14 19.26
N GLN A 373 -28.51 -11.41 19.49
CA GLN A 373 -28.03 -12.72 19.97
C GLN A 373 -28.60 -13.09 21.34
N LYS A 374 -28.77 -12.13 22.25
CA LYS A 374 -29.43 -12.38 23.56
C LYS A 374 -30.88 -12.77 23.39
N ILE A 375 -31.61 -12.04 22.55
CA ILE A 375 -33.06 -12.32 22.29
C ILE A 375 -33.19 -13.70 21.64
N GLU A 376 -32.40 -14.03 20.63
CA GLU A 376 -32.43 -15.34 19.96
C GLU A 376 -32.14 -16.50 20.91
N LYS A 377 -31.15 -16.34 21.81
CA LYS A 377 -30.84 -17.35 22.82
C LYS A 377 -31.91 -17.49 23.90
N SER A 378 -32.66 -16.45 24.20
CA SER A 378 -33.76 -16.45 25.21
C SER A 378 -35.09 -16.93 24.65
N LEU A 379 -35.30 -16.90 23.33
CA LEU A 379 -36.53 -17.33 22.67
C LEU A 379 -36.94 -18.80 22.95
N PRO A 380 -35.98 -19.79 22.92
CA PRO A 380 -36.36 -21.18 23.24
C PRO A 380 -36.81 -21.38 24.68
N ASP A 381 -36.26 -20.63 25.64
CA ASP A 381 -36.64 -20.72 27.05
C ASP A 381 -37.96 -20.03 27.29
N LEU A 382 -38.24 -18.92 26.63
CA LEU A 382 -39.54 -18.23 26.64
C LEU A 382 -40.61 -19.09 25.97
N GLN A 383 -40.33 -19.80 24.87
CA GLN A 383 -41.29 -20.72 24.24
C GLN A 383 -41.60 -21.92 25.16
N LYS A 384 -40.61 -22.46 25.89
CA LYS A 384 -40.86 -23.53 26.87
C LYS A 384 -41.68 -23.06 28.06
N GLN A 385 -41.59 -21.80 28.46
CA GLN A 385 -42.42 -21.22 29.53
C GLN A 385 -43.81 -20.86 29.12
N LEU A 386 -44.05 -20.58 27.82
CA LEU A 386 -45.33 -20.15 27.25
C LEU A 386 -46.19 -21.31 26.69
N LEU A 387 -45.59 -22.49 26.48
CA LEU A 387 -46.36 -23.70 26.14
C LEU A 387 -46.79 -24.36 27.45
N PRO A 388 -48.11 -24.40 27.74
CA PRO A 388 -48.60 -25.18 28.87
C PRO A 388 -48.20 -26.63 28.64
N GLY A 389 -47.56 -27.20 29.63
CA GLY A 389 -47.22 -28.63 29.62
C GLY A 389 -48.45 -29.45 29.28
N ASP A 390 -48.32 -30.34 28.33
CA ASP A 390 -49.33 -31.33 27.98
C ASP A 390 -49.76 -32.06 29.25
N GLY A 391 -50.95 -31.73 29.71
CA GLY A 391 -51.49 -32.25 30.95
C GLY A 391 -51.61 -33.75 30.89
N GLN A 392 -51.22 -34.38 31.94
CA GLN A 392 -51.56 -35.75 32.27
C GLN A 392 -53.02 -36.03 31.93
N LYS A 393 -53.25 -36.95 31.03
CA LYS A 393 -54.57 -37.63 30.90
C LYS A 393 -54.84 -38.36 32.21
N GLY A 394 -55.67 -37.77 33.06
CA GLY A 394 -56.32 -38.49 34.14
C GLY A 394 -57.33 -39.46 33.57
N GLU A 395 -57.16 -40.75 33.90
CA GLU A 395 -58.17 -41.78 33.64
C GLU A 395 -59.52 -41.38 34.27
N PRO A 396 -60.69 -41.64 33.66
CA PRO A 396 -61.99 -41.40 34.27
C PRO A 396 -62.20 -42.44 35.37
N GLN A 397 -62.26 -42.02 36.63
CA GLN A 397 -62.78 -42.84 37.72
C GLN A 397 -64.30 -43.01 37.57
N ASP A 398 -64.64 -44.25 37.43
CA ASP A 398 -66.05 -44.77 37.48
C ASP A 398 -66.67 -44.44 38.83
N ILE A 399 -67.75 -43.59 38.82
CA ILE A 399 -68.59 -43.32 39.97
C ILE A 399 -69.94 -44.06 39.74
N GLY A 400 -69.84 -45.36 39.97
CA GLY A 400 -71.02 -46.19 40.03
C GLY A 400 -71.28 -46.62 41.49
N GLU A 401 -72.53 -46.31 41.94
CA GLU A 401 -73.23 -46.88 43.07
C GLU A 401 -72.70 -46.64 44.50
N GLN A 402 -73.44 -45.75 45.21
CA GLN A 402 -74.03 -46.07 46.55
C GLN A 402 -75.14 -45.06 46.86
N ILE A 403 -76.34 -45.48 46.54
CA ILE A 403 -77.55 -45.04 47.26
C ILE A 403 -78.16 -46.30 47.88
N LYS A 404 -78.04 -46.36 49.19
CA LYS A 404 -79.01 -46.84 50.15
C LYS A 404 -78.67 -46.32 51.53
#